data_88c82120225c2046382f889b38e37399
#
_entry.id   88c82120225c2046382f889b38e37399
#
_cell.length_a   1.000
_cell.length_b   1.000
_cell.length_c   1.000
_cell.angle_alpha   90.00
_cell.angle_beta   90.00
_cell.angle_gamma   90.00
#
_symmetry.space_group_name_H-M   'P 1'
#
loop_
_entity.id
_entity.type
_entity.pdbx_description
1 polymer ?
#
loop_
_entity_poly.entity_id
_entity_poly.type
_entity_poly.pdbx_seq_one_letter_code
_entity_poly.pdbx_strand_id
1 'polypeptide(L)'
;MKNSTLFFLFGLFLLGCKNPEQNKPQPPNIIYILADDLGYGELGAYGQEKIKTPNLDRLTAGGMRFTQHYTGAPVCAPSRYMFLTGTHAGHAYIRGNYELGQFED
;
A
#
# COMPACT_ATOMS: atom_id res chain seq x y z
N MET A 1 9.92 -10.41 64.62
CA MET A 1 10.03 -11.39 63.52
C MET A 1 8.85 -11.42 62.53
N LYS A 2 7.96 -10.42 62.51
CA LYS A 2 6.76 -10.40 61.60
C LYS A 2 6.93 -9.59 60.30
N ASN A 3 7.97 -8.78 60.18
CA ASN A 3 8.11 -7.88 59.02
C ASN A 3 9.07 -8.41 57.94
N SER A 4 9.86 -9.44 58.24
CA SER A 4 10.82 -10.01 57.28
C SER A 4 10.16 -10.87 56.19
N THR A 5 9.07 -11.57 56.53
CA THR A 5 8.30 -12.41 55.59
C THR A 5 7.50 -11.58 54.57
N LEU A 6 7.08 -10.37 54.92
CA LEU A 6 6.33 -9.49 54.05
C LEU A 6 7.23 -8.90 52.93
N PHE A 7 8.49 -8.60 53.26
CA PHE A 7 9.47 -8.12 52.27
C PHE A 7 9.89 -9.19 51.26
N PHE A 8 9.92 -10.45 51.68
CA PHE A 8 10.26 -11.56 50.80
C PHE A 8 9.14 -11.86 49.79
N LEU A 9 7.88 -11.72 50.20
CA LEU A 9 6.72 -11.87 49.30
C LEU A 9 6.60 -10.73 48.27
N PHE A 10 6.98 -9.51 48.64
CA PHE A 10 6.96 -8.36 47.73
C PHE A 10 8.07 -8.42 46.66
N GLY A 11 9.23 -8.98 47.01
CA GLY A 11 10.35 -9.18 46.08
C GLY A 11 10.07 -10.22 44.98
N LEU A 12 9.24 -11.22 45.26
CA LEU A 12 8.89 -12.28 44.30
C LEU A 12 7.94 -11.79 43.20
N PHE A 13 7.17 -10.73 43.48
CA PHE A 13 6.20 -10.16 42.50
C PHE A 13 6.85 -9.32 41.41
N LEU A 14 8.10 -8.86 41.61
CA LEU A 14 8.81 -8.02 40.64
C LEU A 14 9.56 -8.80 39.57
N LEU A 15 9.66 -10.13 39.70
CA LEU A 15 10.38 -10.98 38.72
C LEU A 15 9.51 -11.54 37.58
N GLY A 16 8.20 -11.22 37.58
CA GLY A 16 7.22 -11.80 36.67
C GLY A 16 7.00 -11.09 35.33
N CYS A 17 7.53 -9.89 35.14
CA CYS A 17 7.36 -9.17 33.87
C CYS A 17 8.48 -9.49 32.87
N LYS A 18 8.54 -10.73 32.37
CA LYS A 18 9.12 -10.96 31.06
C LYS A 18 8.13 -10.38 30.05
N ASN A 19 8.44 -9.21 29.51
CA ASN A 19 7.78 -8.74 28.30
C ASN A 19 7.95 -9.82 27.24
N PRO A 20 6.89 -10.49 26.75
CA PRO A 20 7.04 -11.32 25.57
C PRO A 20 7.52 -10.37 24.49
N GLU A 21 8.70 -10.62 23.97
CA GLU A 21 9.20 -9.97 22.78
C GLU A 21 8.13 -10.22 21.71
N GLN A 22 7.26 -9.22 21.52
CA GLN A 22 6.21 -9.31 20.52
C GLN A 22 6.97 -9.49 19.20
N ASN A 23 6.90 -10.68 18.63
CA ASN A 23 7.30 -10.93 17.26
C ASN A 23 6.52 -9.94 16.40
N LYS A 24 7.11 -8.76 16.17
CA LYS A 24 6.52 -7.79 15.26
C LYS A 24 6.44 -8.49 13.91
N PRO A 25 5.25 -8.64 13.33
CA PRO A 25 5.13 -9.27 12.03
C PRO A 25 6.05 -8.52 11.07
N GLN A 26 6.90 -9.24 10.38
CA GLN A 26 7.78 -8.65 9.36
C GLN A 26 6.87 -8.03 8.29
N PRO A 27 7.15 -6.79 7.86
CA PRO A 27 6.38 -6.17 6.81
C PRO A 27 6.51 -7.00 5.53
N PRO A 28 5.41 -7.20 4.78
CA PRO A 28 5.46 -7.93 3.53
C PRO A 28 6.29 -7.19 2.48
N ASN A 29 6.89 -7.95 1.55
CA ASN A 29 7.42 -7.37 0.32
C ASN A 29 6.25 -6.99 -0.59
N ILE A 30 6.24 -5.76 -1.10
CA ILE A 30 5.19 -5.25 -1.99
C ILE A 30 5.81 -4.95 -3.35
N ILE A 31 5.27 -5.56 -4.40
CA ILE A 31 5.60 -5.25 -5.80
C ILE A 31 4.40 -4.52 -6.38
N TYR A 32 4.59 -3.27 -6.77
CA TYR A 32 3.57 -2.47 -7.43
C TYR A 32 3.90 -2.32 -8.91
N ILE A 33 2.98 -2.76 -9.78
CA ILE A 33 3.12 -2.68 -11.24
C ILE A 33 2.07 -1.70 -11.76
N LEU A 34 2.51 -0.58 -12.29
CA LEU A 34 1.66 0.42 -12.92
C LEU A 34 1.87 0.38 -14.43
N ALA A 35 0.85 -0.02 -15.15
CA ALA A 35 0.85 0.04 -16.61
C ALA A 35 0.44 1.44 -17.09
N ASP A 36 1.12 1.93 -18.12
CA ASP A 36 0.81 3.20 -18.76
C ASP A 36 -0.20 2.97 -19.89
N ASP A 37 -1.24 3.81 -19.93
CA ASP A 37 -2.32 3.79 -20.93
C ASP A 37 -3.03 2.44 -21.13
N LEU A 38 -2.99 1.54 -20.14
CA LEU A 38 -3.70 0.27 -20.20
C LEU A 38 -5.19 0.48 -19.85
N GLY A 39 -6.06 0.22 -20.82
CA GLY A 39 -7.50 0.33 -20.65
C GLY A 39 -8.10 -0.82 -19.83
N TYR A 40 -9.21 -0.56 -19.14
CA TYR A 40 -9.91 -1.55 -18.30
C TYR A 40 -10.21 -2.87 -19.03
N GLY A 41 -10.67 -2.79 -20.28
CA GLY A 41 -11.04 -3.96 -21.09
C GLY A 41 -9.89 -4.64 -21.83
N GLU A 42 -8.63 -4.35 -21.53
CA GLU A 42 -7.49 -4.90 -22.28
C GLU A 42 -6.91 -6.18 -21.68
N LEU A 43 -7.36 -6.57 -20.51
CA LEU A 43 -6.98 -7.83 -19.86
C LEU A 43 -8.09 -8.89 -19.99
N GLY A 44 -7.71 -10.16 -20.18
CA GLY A 44 -8.65 -11.27 -20.23
C GLY A 44 -9.54 -11.35 -19.01
N ALA A 45 -8.98 -11.10 -17.81
CA ALA A 45 -9.72 -11.04 -16.56
C ALA A 45 -10.84 -9.97 -16.54
N TYR A 46 -10.78 -8.98 -17.41
CA TYR A 46 -11.80 -7.93 -17.58
C TYR A 46 -12.58 -8.01 -18.88
N GLY A 47 -12.48 -9.15 -19.60
CA GLY A 47 -13.31 -9.43 -20.77
C GLY A 47 -12.60 -9.26 -22.12
N GLN A 48 -11.29 -9.09 -22.17
CA GLN A 48 -10.54 -9.08 -23.42
C GLN A 48 -10.53 -10.47 -24.06
N GLU A 49 -10.99 -10.56 -25.34
CA GLU A 49 -11.06 -11.82 -26.06
C GLU A 49 -10.01 -11.93 -27.18
N LYS A 50 -9.61 -10.81 -27.77
CA LYS A 50 -8.71 -10.76 -28.93
C LYS A 50 -7.24 -10.93 -28.54
N ILE A 51 -6.83 -10.30 -27.46
CA ILE A 51 -5.47 -10.37 -26.91
C ILE A 51 -5.50 -11.26 -25.67
N LYS A 52 -4.60 -12.23 -25.61
CA LYS A 52 -4.52 -13.14 -24.48
C LYS A 52 -3.51 -12.66 -23.45
N THR A 53 -3.94 -12.61 -22.19
CA THR A 53 -3.12 -12.16 -21.04
C THR A 53 -3.02 -13.23 -19.95
N PRO A 54 -2.56 -14.47 -20.28
CA PRO A 54 -2.72 -15.64 -19.42
C PRO A 54 -2.00 -15.52 -18.06
N ASN A 55 -0.90 -14.78 -18.00
CA ASN A 55 -0.17 -14.60 -16.74
C ASN A 55 -0.90 -13.62 -15.81
N LEU A 56 -1.45 -12.52 -16.34
CA LEU A 56 -2.24 -11.55 -15.59
C LEU A 56 -3.59 -12.15 -15.17
N ASP A 57 -4.21 -12.94 -16.04
CA ASP A 57 -5.46 -13.66 -15.75
C ASP A 57 -5.27 -14.66 -14.61
N ARG A 58 -4.15 -15.40 -14.61
CA ARG A 58 -3.80 -16.32 -13.54
C ARG A 58 -3.53 -15.59 -12.22
N LEU A 59 -2.81 -14.45 -12.28
CA LEU A 59 -2.58 -13.61 -11.09
C LEU A 59 -3.91 -13.12 -10.51
N THR A 60 -4.82 -12.67 -11.35
CA THR A 60 -6.16 -12.22 -10.97
C THR A 60 -7.00 -13.34 -10.36
N ALA A 61 -6.92 -14.54 -10.92
CA ALA A 61 -7.65 -15.71 -10.40
C ALA A 61 -7.17 -16.16 -9.02
N GLY A 62 -5.90 -15.93 -8.70
CA GLY A 62 -5.30 -16.25 -7.39
C GLY A 62 -5.38 -15.12 -6.37
N GLY A 63 -5.86 -13.94 -6.75
CA GLY A 63 -5.87 -12.75 -5.92
C GLY A 63 -7.21 -12.04 -5.85
N MET A 64 -7.16 -10.75 -5.54
CA MET A 64 -8.34 -9.89 -5.51
C MET A 64 -8.42 -9.05 -6.79
N ARG A 65 -9.58 -9.06 -7.43
CA ARG A 65 -9.88 -8.26 -8.62
C ARG A 65 -10.81 -7.10 -8.25
N PHE A 66 -10.35 -5.88 -8.51
CA PHE A 66 -11.16 -4.69 -8.34
C PHE A 66 -11.89 -4.36 -9.65
N THR A 67 -13.19 -4.20 -9.59
CA THR A 67 -14.02 -3.81 -10.75
C THR A 67 -14.18 -2.29 -10.84
N GLN A 68 -13.93 -1.59 -9.76
CA GLN A 68 -13.95 -0.12 -9.69
C GLN A 68 -12.76 0.34 -8.87
N HIS A 69 -11.65 0.62 -9.54
CA HIS A 69 -10.43 1.15 -8.93
C HIS A 69 -9.92 2.26 -9.86
N TYR A 70 -9.82 3.45 -9.32
CA TYR A 70 -9.50 4.65 -10.08
C TYR A 70 -8.21 5.28 -9.58
N THR A 71 -7.50 5.94 -10.49
CA THR A 71 -6.37 6.80 -10.16
C THR A 71 -6.84 8.13 -9.59
N GLY A 72 -5.94 8.88 -8.97
CA GLY A 72 -6.26 10.18 -8.39
C GLY A 72 -6.51 11.28 -9.42
N ALA A 73 -6.13 11.06 -10.71
CA ALA A 73 -6.33 11.99 -11.81
C ALA A 73 -6.51 11.25 -13.14
N PRO A 74 -7.17 11.87 -14.12
CA PRO A 74 -7.52 11.22 -15.39
C PRO A 74 -6.36 11.05 -16.36
N VAL A 75 -5.22 11.73 -16.16
CA VAL A 75 -4.05 11.68 -17.04
C VAL A 75 -2.79 11.26 -16.28
N CYS A 76 -1.78 10.77 -17.02
CA CYS A 76 -0.63 10.05 -16.47
C CYS A 76 0.24 10.89 -15.51
N ALA A 77 0.67 12.09 -15.89
CA ALA A 77 1.59 12.87 -15.07
C ALA A 77 1.04 13.24 -13.68
N PRO A 78 -0.15 13.82 -13.51
CA PRO A 78 -0.68 14.11 -12.19
C PRO A 78 -1.03 12.84 -11.41
N SER A 79 -1.52 11.78 -12.06
CA SER A 79 -1.78 10.50 -11.42
C SER A 79 -0.51 9.89 -10.83
N ARG A 80 0.58 9.87 -11.61
CA ARG A 80 1.90 9.39 -11.16
C ARG A 80 2.50 10.26 -10.07
N TYR A 81 2.34 11.58 -10.17
CA TYR A 81 2.77 12.51 -9.13
C TYR A 81 2.10 12.18 -7.79
N MET A 82 0.78 12.06 -7.78
CA MET A 82 0.04 11.72 -6.56
C MET A 82 0.42 10.36 -5.99
N PHE A 83 0.59 9.37 -6.86
CA PHE A 83 1.00 8.04 -6.44
C PHE A 83 2.40 8.04 -5.79
N LEU A 84 3.37 8.73 -6.41
CA LEU A 84 4.76 8.75 -5.94
C LEU A 84 4.97 9.63 -4.69
N THR A 85 4.14 10.66 -4.52
CA THR A 85 4.31 11.63 -3.43
C THR A 85 3.31 11.43 -2.28
N GLY A 86 2.25 10.64 -2.49
CA GLY A 86 1.14 10.53 -1.55
C GLY A 86 0.31 11.82 -1.41
N THR A 87 0.50 12.79 -2.32
CA THR A 87 -0.15 14.10 -2.26
C THR A 87 -1.52 14.06 -2.95
N HIS A 88 -2.57 14.52 -2.27
CA HIS A 88 -3.91 14.63 -2.86
C HIS A 88 -3.96 15.64 -4.02
N ALA A 89 -4.82 15.42 -5.02
CA ALA A 89 -4.96 16.24 -6.23
C ALA A 89 -5.09 17.75 -5.95
N GLY A 90 -5.81 18.13 -4.89
CA GLY A 90 -5.97 19.53 -4.48
C GLY A 90 -4.71 20.24 -4.03
N HIS A 91 -3.67 19.47 -3.67
CA HIS A 91 -2.37 19.96 -3.23
C HIS A 91 -1.22 19.55 -4.17
N ALA A 92 -1.53 18.83 -5.25
CA ALA A 92 -0.54 18.38 -6.21
C ALA A 92 0.03 19.57 -6.99
N TYR A 93 1.36 19.58 -7.15
CA TYR A 93 2.05 20.55 -7.99
C TYR A 93 1.82 20.23 -9.47
N ILE A 94 1.97 18.95 -9.86
CA ILE A 94 1.71 18.50 -11.23
C ILE A 94 0.23 18.16 -11.35
N ARG A 95 -0.52 18.95 -12.13
CA ARG A 95 -1.97 18.83 -12.29
C ARG A 95 -2.43 18.46 -13.70
N GLY A 96 -1.52 18.37 -14.65
CA GLY A 96 -1.78 18.05 -16.06
C GLY A 96 -0.53 17.50 -16.73
N ASN A 97 -0.67 17.14 -18.00
CA ASN A 97 0.45 16.69 -18.85
C ASN A 97 1.10 17.89 -19.57
N TYR A 98 1.49 18.88 -18.78
CA TYR A 98 2.16 20.07 -19.29
C TYR A 98 3.66 19.99 -18.94
N GLU A 99 4.50 20.55 -19.77
CA GLU A 99 5.90 20.78 -19.42
C GLU A 99 5.98 21.80 -18.29
N LEU A 100 6.83 21.54 -17.31
CA LEU A 100 7.10 22.51 -16.25
C LEU A 100 7.73 23.75 -16.88
N GLY A 101 7.10 24.91 -16.69
CA GLY A 101 7.53 26.18 -17.29
C GLY A 101 6.55 26.82 -18.27
N GLN A 102 5.46 26.12 -18.63
CA GLN A 102 4.40 26.71 -19.49
C GLN A 102 3.49 27.71 -18.73
N PHE A 103 3.67 27.86 -17.44
CA PHE A 103 2.84 28.71 -16.58
C PHE A 103 3.69 29.66 -15.70
N GLU A 104 4.91 29.94 -16.08
CA GLU A 104 5.74 31.00 -15.44
C GLU A 104 5.49 32.37 -16.14
N ASP A 105 4.23 32.84 -16.06
CA ASP A 105 3.85 34.21 -16.41
C ASP A 105 3.04 34.84 -15.27
#